data_b645718516fbe5f5ad22c6900872be9e
#
_entry.id   b645718516fbe5f5ad22c6900872be9e
#
_cell.length_a   1.000
_cell.length_b   1.000
_cell.length_c   1.000
_cell.angle_alpha   90.00
_cell.angle_beta   90.00
_cell.angle_gamma   90.00
#
_symmetry.space_group_name_H-M   'P 1'
#
loop_
_entity.id
_entity.type
_entity.pdbx_description
1 polymer ?
#
loop_
_entity_poly.entity_id
_entity_poly.type
_entity_poly.pdbx_seq_one_letter_code
_entity_poly.pdbx_strand_id
1 'polypeptide(L)'
;MIKKFPAHRTSAIFMGRALGVAALCIALGGCGAMVAQNPSSSLKPVNAVADAQDSRVMLKGADVVAYFTQGKYVQGTPQIKSDYEGVTFRFSSAAHKALFDKEPKKYLPEFGGYCANGVAYGIPWGGDADTFSMINGKLYIFGGQASKDGFEVDTVKNLALAEKYWKEEVAGSNSMIQRSKRMVFRVPHYKNGEEIAKEVAAAKTKKS
;
A
#
# COMPACT_ATOMS: atom_id res chain seq x y z
N MET A 1 -58.31 9.05 -56.02
CA MET A 1 -56.92 8.51 -56.19
C MET A 1 -56.03 9.01 -55.05
N ILE A 2 -55.82 8.18 -54.08
CA ILE A 2 -54.98 8.53 -52.95
C ILE A 2 -53.75 7.60 -52.94
N LYS A 3 -52.58 8.17 -53.25
CA LYS A 3 -51.33 7.44 -53.27
C LYS A 3 -50.79 7.31 -51.79
N LYS A 4 -50.66 6.05 -51.30
CA LYS A 4 -49.96 5.70 -50.08
C LYS A 4 -48.47 5.78 -50.31
N PHE A 5 -47.73 6.48 -49.40
CA PHE A 5 -46.27 6.41 -49.28
C PHE A 5 -45.88 5.35 -48.23
N PRO A 6 -44.81 4.59 -48.47
CA PRO A 6 -44.34 3.58 -47.51
C PRO A 6 -43.51 4.19 -46.38
N ALA A 7 -43.73 3.67 -45.19
CA ALA A 7 -42.97 4.02 -43.99
C ALA A 7 -41.54 3.44 -44.04
N HIS A 8 -40.55 4.31 -43.91
CA HIS A 8 -39.15 3.89 -43.67
C HIS A 8 -38.96 3.43 -42.24
N ARG A 9 -38.73 2.13 -42.08
CA ARG A 9 -38.12 1.53 -40.88
C ARG A 9 -36.61 1.56 -41.06
N THR A 10 -35.90 2.44 -40.37
CA THR A 10 -34.46 2.26 -40.09
C THR A 10 -34.05 3.16 -38.95
N SER A 11 -33.31 2.58 -38.02
CA SER A 11 -32.47 3.21 -37.00
C SER A 11 -32.89 2.92 -35.55
N ALA A 12 -32.78 1.66 -35.13
CA ALA A 12 -32.81 1.32 -33.73
C ALA A 12 -31.63 0.40 -33.29
N ILE A 13 -30.57 0.25 -34.12
CA ILE A 13 -29.49 -0.73 -33.83
C ILE A 13 -28.17 -0.06 -33.45
N PHE A 14 -28.02 1.26 -33.57
CA PHE A 14 -26.71 1.91 -33.30
C PHE A 14 -26.52 2.49 -31.90
N MET A 15 -27.57 2.54 -31.07
CA MET A 15 -27.46 3.15 -29.73
C MET A 15 -27.00 2.22 -28.62
N GLY A 16 -27.06 0.90 -28.83
CA GLY A 16 -26.70 -0.09 -27.79
C GLY A 16 -25.20 -0.37 -27.63
N ARG A 17 -24.37 -0.01 -28.64
CA ARG A 17 -22.94 -0.30 -28.59
C ARG A 17 -22.07 0.81 -27.94
N ALA A 18 -22.52 2.05 -27.97
CA ALA A 18 -21.79 3.18 -27.40
C ALA A 18 -21.84 3.22 -25.86
N LEU A 19 -22.94 2.76 -25.25
CA LEU A 19 -23.10 2.73 -23.80
C LEU A 19 -22.26 1.65 -23.11
N GLY A 20 -22.02 0.51 -23.77
CA GLY A 20 -21.21 -0.59 -23.23
C GLY A 20 -19.71 -0.25 -23.15
N VAL A 21 -19.19 0.51 -24.13
CA VAL A 21 -17.77 0.91 -24.15
C VAL A 21 -17.49 2.03 -23.15
N ALA A 22 -18.43 2.96 -22.95
CA ALA A 22 -18.28 4.04 -21.96
C ALA A 22 -18.29 3.51 -20.53
N ALA A 23 -19.15 2.53 -20.21
CA ALA A 23 -19.19 1.91 -18.87
C ALA A 23 -17.92 1.11 -18.56
N LEU A 24 -17.31 0.47 -19.57
CA LEU A 24 -16.05 -0.28 -19.39
C LEU A 24 -14.85 0.67 -19.17
N CYS A 25 -14.84 1.84 -19.81
CA CYS A 25 -13.79 2.85 -19.61
C CYS A 25 -13.85 3.50 -18.22
N ILE A 26 -15.04 3.68 -17.64
CA ILE A 26 -15.20 4.24 -16.30
C ILE A 26 -14.72 3.23 -15.22
N ALA A 27 -14.96 1.93 -15.43
CA ALA A 27 -14.46 0.88 -14.53
C ALA A 27 -12.92 0.75 -14.55
N LEU A 28 -12.27 1.02 -15.70
CA LEU A 28 -10.81 1.01 -15.82
C LEU A 28 -10.15 2.30 -15.34
N GLY A 29 -10.83 3.44 -15.41
CA GLY A 29 -10.33 4.73 -14.94
C GLY A 29 -10.21 4.84 -13.41
N GLY A 30 -11.11 4.18 -12.66
CA GLY A 30 -11.07 4.15 -11.19
C GLY A 30 -9.89 3.36 -10.61
N CYS A 31 -9.38 2.36 -11.34
CA CYS A 31 -8.22 1.58 -10.91
C CYS A 31 -6.89 2.32 -11.08
N GLY A 32 -6.79 3.28 -12.01
CA GLY A 32 -5.56 4.03 -12.26
C GLY A 32 -5.17 4.95 -11.09
N ALA A 33 -6.14 5.51 -10.39
CA ALA A 33 -5.89 6.40 -9.24
C ALA A 33 -5.33 5.66 -8.02
N MET A 34 -5.62 4.36 -7.86
CA MET A 34 -5.10 3.54 -6.77
C MET A 34 -3.70 2.96 -7.04
N VAL A 35 -3.19 3.10 -8.24
CA VAL A 35 -1.95 2.47 -8.72
C VAL A 35 -0.97 3.51 -9.27
N ALA A 36 -1.15 4.80 -8.94
CA ALA A 36 -0.25 5.86 -9.40
C ALA A 36 1.16 5.67 -8.84
N GLN A 37 1.87 4.66 -9.34
CA GLN A 37 3.30 4.54 -9.16
C GLN A 37 3.97 5.54 -10.11
N ASN A 38 4.81 6.41 -9.59
CA ASN A 38 5.67 7.21 -10.44
C ASN A 38 6.69 6.28 -11.12
N PRO A 39 6.66 6.11 -12.46
CA PRO A 39 7.56 5.18 -13.15
C PRO A 39 9.05 5.51 -12.94
N SER A 40 9.37 6.79 -12.65
CA SER A 40 10.72 7.26 -12.42
C SER A 40 11.20 7.12 -10.97
N SER A 41 10.31 6.80 -10.03
CA SER A 41 10.68 6.69 -8.61
C SER A 41 11.38 5.37 -8.33
N SER A 42 12.50 5.42 -7.61
CA SER A 42 13.17 4.23 -7.06
C SER A 42 12.42 3.64 -5.86
N LEU A 43 11.52 4.42 -5.25
CA LEU A 43 10.65 3.99 -4.14
C LEU A 43 9.41 3.28 -4.68
N LYS A 44 9.57 2.10 -5.25
CA LYS A 44 8.46 1.28 -5.78
C LYS A 44 8.52 -0.14 -5.24
N PRO A 45 7.34 -0.68 -5.00
CA PRO A 45 6.07 0.01 -4.72
C PRO A 45 6.12 0.70 -3.36
N VAL A 46 5.25 1.70 -3.13
CA VAL A 46 5.17 2.39 -1.83
C VAL A 46 3.71 2.53 -1.37
N ASN A 47 3.50 2.50 -0.08
CA ASN A 47 2.22 2.79 0.56
C ASN A 47 2.02 4.31 0.67
N ALA A 48 1.82 4.94 -0.48
CA ALA A 48 1.57 6.36 -0.62
C ALA A 48 0.24 6.58 -1.34
N VAL A 49 -0.54 7.52 -0.87
CA VAL A 49 -1.88 7.85 -1.36
C VAL A 49 -1.99 9.32 -1.72
N ALA A 50 -2.94 9.66 -2.60
CA ALA A 50 -3.25 11.06 -2.87
C ALA A 50 -3.95 11.67 -1.65
N ASP A 51 -3.56 12.90 -1.29
CA ASP A 51 -4.19 13.68 -0.26
C ASP A 51 -4.08 15.18 -0.57
N ALA A 52 -5.21 15.86 -0.70
CA ALA A 52 -5.32 17.25 -1.16
C ALA A 52 -4.59 17.46 -2.51
N GLN A 53 -3.55 18.32 -2.54
CA GLN A 53 -2.78 18.63 -3.74
C GLN A 53 -1.59 17.67 -3.94
N ASP A 54 -1.29 16.83 -2.96
CA ASP A 54 -0.15 15.91 -3.01
C ASP A 54 -0.61 14.56 -3.59
N SER A 55 -0.04 14.13 -4.71
CA SER A 55 -0.47 12.92 -5.43
C SER A 55 -0.03 11.62 -4.77
N ARG A 56 1.03 11.65 -3.96
CA ARG A 56 1.64 10.46 -3.34
C ARG A 56 2.21 10.80 -1.97
N VAL A 57 1.37 10.78 -0.96
CA VAL A 57 1.74 11.06 0.43
C VAL A 57 2.06 9.75 1.16
N MET A 58 3.29 9.63 1.66
CA MET A 58 3.76 8.47 2.41
C MET A 58 2.93 8.27 3.68
N LEU A 59 2.42 7.05 3.89
CA LEU A 59 1.69 6.65 5.10
C LEU A 59 0.61 7.64 5.52
N LYS A 60 -0.13 8.20 4.56
CA LYS A 60 -1.17 9.20 4.79
C LYS A 60 -0.67 10.45 5.54
N GLY A 61 0.61 10.78 5.41
CA GLY A 61 1.23 11.95 6.00
C GLY A 61 1.77 11.75 7.43
N ALA A 62 1.97 10.52 7.87
CA ALA A 62 2.70 10.25 9.11
C ALA A 62 4.14 10.79 9.02
N ASP A 63 4.62 11.38 10.11
CA ASP A 63 5.99 11.89 10.24
C ASP A 63 6.95 10.72 10.44
N VAL A 64 7.64 10.32 9.37
CA VAL A 64 8.54 9.16 9.40
C VAL A 64 9.74 9.35 10.36
N VAL A 65 10.12 10.59 10.66
CA VAL A 65 11.22 10.89 11.59
C VAL A 65 10.80 10.67 13.05
N ALA A 66 9.52 10.88 13.37
CA ALA A 66 9.02 10.75 14.73
C ALA A 66 9.18 9.32 15.29
N TYR A 67 9.09 8.29 14.46
CA TYR A 67 9.31 6.91 14.89
C TYR A 67 10.73 6.70 15.42
N PHE A 68 11.73 7.34 14.82
CA PHE A 68 13.13 7.22 15.19
C PHE A 68 13.52 8.13 16.37
N THR A 69 12.91 9.31 16.45
CA THR A 69 13.29 10.32 17.45
C THR A 69 12.43 10.29 18.70
N GLN A 70 11.17 9.83 18.58
CA GLN A 70 10.19 9.85 19.66
C GLN A 70 9.61 8.47 19.97
N GLY A 71 9.89 7.44 19.14
CA GLY A 71 9.37 6.08 19.31
C GLY A 71 7.85 5.96 19.17
N LYS A 72 7.20 6.89 18.47
CA LYS A 72 5.74 6.92 18.33
C LYS A 72 5.27 7.44 16.98
N TYR A 73 4.04 7.10 16.64
CA TYR A 73 3.31 7.74 15.55
C TYR A 73 3.03 9.22 15.87
N VAL A 74 3.31 10.07 14.91
CA VAL A 74 2.92 11.49 14.92
C VAL A 74 2.42 11.86 13.53
N GLN A 75 1.30 12.54 13.44
CA GLN A 75 0.80 13.07 12.17
C GLN A 75 1.62 14.28 11.76
N GLY A 76 2.13 14.25 10.53
CA GLY A 76 2.75 15.40 9.88
C GLY A 76 1.71 16.37 9.32
N THR A 77 2.15 17.58 8.99
CA THR A 77 1.30 18.64 8.41
C THR A 77 1.62 18.88 6.94
N PRO A 78 0.63 19.20 6.09
CA PRO A 78 0.87 19.53 4.68
C PRO A 78 1.80 20.76 4.47
N GLN A 79 1.93 21.61 5.47
CA GLN A 79 2.76 22.82 5.42
C GLN A 79 4.26 22.51 5.59
N ILE A 80 4.60 21.40 6.24
CA ILE A 80 5.98 21.01 6.49
C ILE A 80 6.23 19.68 5.78
N LYS A 81 6.74 19.75 4.55
CA LYS A 81 6.89 18.57 3.69
C LYS A 81 8.17 18.61 2.88
N SER A 82 8.60 17.44 2.42
CA SER A 82 9.66 17.25 1.43
C SER A 82 9.21 16.21 0.39
N ASP A 83 9.65 16.41 -0.85
CA ASP A 83 9.51 15.41 -1.89
C ASP A 83 10.82 14.65 -2.04
N TYR A 84 10.74 13.32 -1.93
CA TYR A 84 11.87 12.44 -2.12
C TYR A 84 11.50 11.27 -3.04
N GLU A 85 12.22 11.11 -4.13
CA GLU A 85 11.98 10.08 -5.15
C GLU A 85 10.51 10.04 -5.65
N GLY A 86 9.89 11.23 -5.79
CA GLY A 86 8.52 11.39 -6.26
C GLY A 86 7.45 10.95 -5.26
N VAL A 87 7.80 10.92 -3.97
CA VAL A 87 6.89 10.69 -2.85
C VAL A 87 6.97 11.86 -1.89
N THR A 88 5.82 12.37 -1.47
CA THR A 88 5.70 13.46 -0.49
C THR A 88 5.72 12.90 0.92
N PHE A 89 6.65 13.39 1.73
CA PHE A 89 6.77 13.13 3.17
C PHE A 89 6.34 14.37 3.93
N ARG A 90 5.51 14.20 4.95
CA ARG A 90 5.03 15.28 5.82
C ARG A 90 5.63 15.16 7.21
N PHE A 91 5.90 16.29 7.84
CA PHE A 91 6.56 16.34 9.15
C PHE A 91 5.74 17.15 10.15
N SER A 92 5.90 16.82 11.41
CA SER A 92 5.28 17.53 12.55
C SER A 92 6.06 18.78 12.94
N SER A 93 7.33 18.91 12.50
CA SER A 93 8.18 20.04 12.80
C SER A 93 9.22 20.31 11.70
N ALA A 94 9.70 21.55 11.63
CA ALA A 94 10.80 21.92 10.74
C ALA A 94 12.10 21.19 11.09
N ALA A 95 12.31 20.84 12.36
CA ALA A 95 13.46 20.07 12.82
C ALA A 95 13.43 18.64 12.23
N HIS A 96 12.26 17.95 12.23
CA HIS A 96 12.12 16.65 11.62
C HIS A 96 12.32 16.69 10.11
N LYS A 97 11.76 17.72 9.45
CA LYS A 97 12.04 17.95 8.03
C LYS A 97 13.53 18.07 7.74
N ALA A 98 14.26 18.87 8.51
CA ALA A 98 15.69 19.06 8.33
C ALA A 98 16.50 17.76 8.54
N LEU A 99 16.10 16.93 9.51
CA LEU A 99 16.70 15.59 9.71
C LEU A 99 16.46 14.68 8.51
N PHE A 100 15.24 14.65 7.99
CA PHE A 100 14.90 13.88 6.81
C PHE A 100 15.67 14.34 5.57
N ASP A 101 15.69 15.65 5.30
CA ASP A 101 16.36 16.21 4.12
C ASP A 101 17.85 15.93 4.11
N LYS A 102 18.47 15.81 5.28
CA LYS A 102 19.88 15.45 5.43
C LYS A 102 20.15 13.98 5.11
N GLU A 103 19.31 13.07 5.58
CA GLU A 103 19.51 11.62 5.45
C GLU A 103 18.18 10.89 5.17
N PRO A 104 17.51 11.13 4.02
CA PRO A 104 16.17 10.61 3.79
C PRO A 104 16.09 9.08 3.87
N LYS A 105 17.10 8.38 3.33
CA LYS A 105 17.14 6.90 3.34
C LYS A 105 17.06 6.28 4.72
N LYS A 106 17.57 6.96 5.75
CA LYS A 106 17.56 6.53 7.14
C LYS A 106 16.14 6.38 7.70
N TYR A 107 15.23 7.24 7.25
CA TYR A 107 13.88 7.36 7.79
C TYR A 107 12.81 6.69 6.93
N LEU A 108 13.20 6.05 5.82
CA LEU A 108 12.25 5.33 4.98
C LEU A 108 11.72 4.10 5.72
N PRO A 109 10.40 3.85 5.67
CA PRO A 109 9.87 2.59 6.16
C PRO A 109 10.31 1.44 5.25
N GLU A 110 10.68 0.32 5.85
CA GLU A 110 10.99 -0.91 5.10
C GLU A 110 9.76 -1.36 4.28
N PHE A 111 10.02 -2.07 3.23
CA PHE A 111 8.99 -2.57 2.31
C PHE A 111 8.06 -1.48 1.77
N GLY A 112 8.59 -0.27 1.59
CA GLY A 112 7.82 0.88 1.09
C GLY A 112 6.64 1.28 1.99
N GLY A 113 6.65 0.92 3.28
CA GLY A 113 5.57 1.20 4.22
C GLY A 113 4.35 0.28 4.07
N TYR A 114 4.43 -0.79 3.28
CA TYR A 114 3.42 -1.84 3.29
C TYR A 114 3.48 -2.67 4.58
N CYS A 115 2.40 -3.38 4.88
CA CYS A 115 2.32 -4.29 6.01
C CYS A 115 3.41 -5.38 5.91
N ALA A 116 4.38 -5.39 6.83
CA ALA A 116 5.49 -6.34 6.82
C ALA A 116 5.02 -7.80 6.87
N ASN A 117 3.96 -8.10 7.65
CA ASN A 117 3.36 -9.42 7.68
C ASN A 117 2.71 -9.82 6.33
N GLY A 118 2.09 -8.85 5.66
CA GLY A 118 1.58 -9.06 4.30
C GLY A 118 2.70 -9.37 3.31
N VAL A 119 3.80 -8.64 3.39
CA VAL A 119 4.98 -8.85 2.53
C VAL A 119 5.61 -10.22 2.80
N ALA A 120 5.59 -10.75 4.02
CA ALA A 120 6.02 -12.10 4.32
C ALA A 120 5.21 -13.19 3.56
N TYR A 121 4.03 -12.84 3.08
CA TYR A 121 3.21 -13.68 2.19
C TYR A 121 3.31 -13.27 0.70
N GLY A 122 4.20 -12.34 0.36
CA GLY A 122 4.30 -11.78 -0.98
C GLY A 122 3.14 -10.84 -1.35
N ILE A 123 2.40 -10.34 -0.36
CA ILE A 123 1.21 -9.51 -0.55
C ILE A 123 1.48 -8.09 -0.03
N PRO A 124 1.61 -7.07 -0.88
CA PRO A 124 1.78 -5.68 -0.46
C PRO A 124 0.46 -5.08 0.02
N TRP A 125 -0.05 -5.53 1.17
CA TRP A 125 -1.20 -4.91 1.83
C TRP A 125 -0.81 -3.56 2.42
N GLY A 126 -1.78 -2.64 2.48
CA GLY A 126 -1.59 -1.35 3.13
C GLY A 126 -1.20 -1.53 4.60
N GLY A 127 -0.34 -0.65 5.07
CA GLY A 127 0.05 -0.57 6.47
C GLY A 127 -0.64 0.61 7.15
N ASP A 128 -0.94 0.46 8.44
CA ASP A 128 -1.47 1.51 9.31
C ASP A 128 -0.31 2.17 10.04
N ALA A 129 -0.19 3.49 9.87
CA ALA A 129 0.96 4.25 10.35
C ALA A 129 1.15 4.22 11.87
N ASP A 130 0.08 4.01 12.63
CA ASP A 130 0.10 3.90 14.10
C ASP A 130 0.50 2.51 14.60
N THR A 131 0.56 1.51 13.71
CA THR A 131 0.93 0.13 14.05
C THR A 131 2.28 -0.22 13.44
N PHE A 132 3.33 -0.12 14.23
CA PHE A 132 4.71 -0.26 13.77
C PHE A 132 5.61 -1.01 14.75
N SER A 133 6.79 -1.39 14.31
CA SER A 133 7.92 -1.85 15.14
C SER A 133 9.24 -1.31 14.62
N MET A 134 10.11 -0.97 15.55
CA MET A 134 11.51 -0.69 15.25
C MET A 134 12.32 -1.97 15.47
N ILE A 135 12.83 -2.57 14.40
CA ILE A 135 13.62 -3.80 14.46
C ILE A 135 15.00 -3.52 13.85
N ASN A 136 16.05 -3.70 14.66
CA ASN A 136 17.43 -3.42 14.24
C ASN A 136 17.62 -1.99 13.66
N GLY A 137 16.96 -1.00 14.25
CA GLY A 137 17.04 0.40 13.81
C GLY A 137 16.26 0.73 12.52
N LYS A 138 15.45 -0.18 12.02
CA LYS A 138 14.62 -0.03 10.81
C LYS A 138 13.14 0.02 11.18
N LEU A 139 12.38 0.82 10.44
CA LEU A 139 10.94 1.01 10.64
C LEU A 139 10.13 0.01 9.82
N TYR A 140 9.33 -0.81 10.50
CA TYR A 140 8.38 -1.74 9.88
C TYR A 140 6.95 -1.33 10.23
N ILE A 141 6.08 -1.28 9.22
CA ILE A 141 4.66 -0.92 9.36
C ILE A 141 3.82 -2.19 9.26
N PHE A 142 2.70 -2.24 9.98
CA PHE A 142 1.76 -3.37 9.96
C PHE A 142 0.34 -2.91 9.63
N GLY A 143 -0.51 -3.81 9.16
CA GLY A 143 -1.90 -3.53 8.86
C GLY A 143 -2.82 -3.75 10.07
N GLY A 144 -2.40 -3.27 11.24
CA GLY A 144 -3.09 -3.40 12.52
C GLY A 144 -2.43 -4.39 13.49
N GLN A 145 -2.86 -4.34 14.76
CA GLN A 145 -2.23 -5.02 15.89
C GLN A 145 -2.16 -6.55 15.71
N ALA A 146 -3.22 -7.18 15.24
CA ALA A 146 -3.23 -8.64 15.01
C ALA A 146 -2.17 -9.08 13.98
N SER A 147 -1.94 -8.25 12.97
CA SER A 147 -0.92 -8.48 11.94
C SER A 147 0.49 -8.33 12.52
N LYS A 148 0.70 -7.33 13.39
CA LYS A 148 1.95 -7.12 14.12
C LYS A 148 2.23 -8.27 15.08
N ASP A 149 1.27 -8.63 15.93
CA ASP A 149 1.39 -9.73 16.89
C ASP A 149 1.76 -11.04 16.17
N GLY A 150 1.09 -11.34 15.05
CA GLY A 150 1.39 -12.53 14.26
C GLY A 150 2.80 -12.53 13.65
N PHE A 151 3.28 -11.38 13.20
CA PHE A 151 4.64 -11.24 12.70
C PHE A 151 5.68 -11.44 13.83
N GLU A 152 5.39 -10.92 15.02
CA GLU A 152 6.28 -10.95 16.18
C GLU A 152 6.30 -12.30 16.89
N VAL A 153 5.42 -13.26 16.56
CA VAL A 153 5.53 -14.65 17.06
C VAL A 153 6.87 -15.28 16.69
N ASP A 154 7.34 -15.01 15.46
CA ASP A 154 8.66 -15.45 14.98
C ASP A 154 9.24 -14.38 14.05
N THR A 155 9.75 -13.32 14.67
CA THR A 155 10.27 -12.14 13.94
C THR A 155 11.40 -12.52 12.97
N VAL A 156 12.30 -13.43 13.37
CA VAL A 156 13.45 -13.80 12.53
C VAL A 156 13.00 -14.48 11.25
N LYS A 157 12.13 -15.48 11.36
CA LYS A 157 11.58 -16.20 10.22
C LYS A 157 10.74 -15.29 9.32
N ASN A 158 9.86 -14.48 9.92
CA ASN A 158 8.94 -13.63 9.17
C ASN A 158 9.68 -12.48 8.47
N LEU A 159 10.75 -11.93 9.06
CA LEU A 159 11.65 -11.00 8.38
C LEU A 159 12.32 -11.63 7.17
N ALA A 160 12.90 -12.82 7.34
CA ALA A 160 13.55 -13.52 6.24
C ALA A 160 12.58 -13.79 5.07
N LEU A 161 11.33 -14.18 5.38
CA LEU A 161 10.28 -14.36 4.38
C LEU A 161 9.91 -13.02 3.71
N ALA A 162 9.74 -11.97 4.49
CA ALA A 162 9.38 -10.65 3.96
C ALA A 162 10.48 -10.11 3.04
N GLU A 163 11.74 -10.19 3.44
CA GLU A 163 12.88 -9.79 2.62
C GLU A 163 12.97 -10.59 1.32
N LYS A 164 12.79 -11.92 1.39
CA LYS A 164 12.73 -12.79 0.22
C LYS A 164 11.65 -12.35 -0.75
N TYR A 165 10.40 -12.28 -0.32
CA TYR A 165 9.28 -11.95 -1.19
C TYR A 165 9.31 -10.50 -1.65
N TRP A 166 9.83 -9.59 -0.83
CA TRP A 166 10.07 -8.22 -1.27
C TRP A 166 11.00 -8.20 -2.47
N LYS A 167 12.14 -8.85 -2.37
CA LYS A 167 13.17 -8.86 -3.42
C LYS A 167 12.72 -9.61 -4.67
N GLU A 168 12.10 -10.77 -4.50
CA GLU A 168 11.80 -11.68 -5.61
C GLU A 168 10.50 -11.32 -6.35
N GLU A 169 9.52 -10.70 -5.66
CA GLU A 169 8.18 -10.57 -6.21
C GLU A 169 7.55 -9.18 -6.08
N VAL A 170 7.82 -8.47 -4.99
CA VAL A 170 7.08 -7.24 -4.67
C VAL A 170 7.81 -6.01 -5.18
N ALA A 171 9.11 -5.89 -4.92
CA ALA A 171 9.91 -4.76 -5.38
C ALA A 171 9.91 -4.67 -6.91
N GLY A 172 9.61 -3.47 -7.43
CA GLY A 172 9.51 -3.26 -8.87
C GLY A 172 8.22 -3.74 -9.53
N SER A 173 7.36 -4.49 -8.80
CA SER A 173 6.06 -4.94 -9.32
C SER A 173 4.96 -3.87 -9.16
N ASN A 174 3.85 -4.05 -9.88
CA ASN A 174 2.62 -3.34 -9.59
C ASN A 174 1.95 -3.97 -8.36
N SER A 175 1.80 -3.20 -7.28
CA SER A 175 1.27 -3.69 -6.01
C SER A 175 -0.14 -4.29 -6.10
N MET A 176 -0.99 -3.76 -6.99
CA MET A 176 -2.34 -4.28 -7.20
C MET A 176 -2.32 -5.65 -7.90
N ILE A 177 -1.50 -5.77 -8.96
CA ILE A 177 -1.34 -7.03 -9.70
C ILE A 177 -0.72 -8.09 -8.79
N GLN A 178 0.33 -7.74 -8.04
CA GLN A 178 0.98 -8.66 -7.10
C GLN A 178 0.03 -9.13 -6.00
N ARG A 179 -0.78 -8.21 -5.44
CA ARG A 179 -1.83 -8.55 -4.48
C ARG A 179 -2.83 -9.54 -5.05
N SER A 180 -3.36 -9.26 -6.25
CA SER A 180 -4.32 -10.14 -6.92
C SER A 180 -3.72 -11.52 -7.20
N LYS A 181 -2.48 -11.58 -7.70
CA LYS A 181 -1.74 -12.83 -7.91
C LYS A 181 -1.69 -13.67 -6.63
N ARG A 182 -1.32 -13.06 -5.49
CA ARG A 182 -1.14 -13.78 -4.22
C ARG A 182 -2.44 -14.06 -3.47
N MET A 183 -3.52 -13.37 -3.76
CA MET A 183 -4.84 -13.76 -3.28
C MET A 183 -5.35 -15.03 -3.94
N VAL A 184 -5.00 -15.28 -5.20
CA VAL A 184 -5.34 -16.51 -5.92
C VAL A 184 -4.32 -17.62 -5.65
N PHE A 185 -3.02 -17.31 -5.79
CA PHE A 185 -1.92 -18.26 -5.61
C PHE A 185 -1.19 -17.97 -4.29
N ARG A 186 -1.79 -18.41 -3.18
CA ARG A 186 -1.24 -18.22 -1.84
C ARG A 186 0.07 -18.98 -1.66
N VAL A 187 0.96 -18.42 -0.85
CA VAL A 187 2.18 -19.13 -0.44
C VAL A 187 1.84 -20.27 0.51
N PRO A 188 2.64 -21.35 0.55
CA PRO A 188 2.32 -22.53 1.39
C PRO A 188 2.20 -22.21 2.89
N HIS A 189 2.91 -21.20 3.37
CA HIS A 189 2.90 -20.78 4.77
C HIS A 189 1.90 -19.66 5.07
N TYR A 190 1.01 -19.31 4.12
CA TYR A 190 -0.03 -18.31 4.34
C TYR A 190 -0.93 -18.71 5.51
N LYS A 191 -1.22 -17.73 6.35
CA LYS A 191 -2.18 -17.85 7.47
C LYS A 191 -3.24 -16.77 7.34
N ASN A 192 -4.49 -17.15 7.54
CA ASN A 192 -5.58 -16.19 7.66
C ASN A 192 -5.61 -15.58 9.07
N GLY A 193 -6.50 -14.62 9.30
CA GLY A 193 -6.57 -13.90 10.59
C GLY A 193 -6.87 -14.80 11.78
N GLU A 194 -7.70 -15.84 11.61
CA GLU A 194 -8.05 -16.79 12.67
C GLU A 194 -6.85 -17.68 13.04
N GLU A 195 -6.12 -18.17 12.05
CA GLU A 195 -4.92 -18.97 12.24
C GLU A 195 -3.82 -18.17 12.93
N ILE A 196 -3.63 -16.90 12.55
CA ILE A 196 -2.71 -15.96 13.22
C ILE A 196 -3.12 -15.77 14.68
N ALA A 197 -4.40 -15.51 14.95
CA ALA A 197 -4.90 -15.31 16.31
C ALA A 197 -4.66 -16.54 17.22
N LYS A 198 -4.88 -17.75 16.70
CA LYS A 198 -4.59 -19.01 17.42
C LYS A 198 -3.11 -19.16 17.73
N GLU A 199 -2.23 -18.83 16.78
CA GLU A 199 -0.78 -18.90 16.95
C GLU A 199 -0.28 -17.90 17.99
N VAL A 200 -0.79 -16.66 17.94
CA VAL A 200 -0.48 -15.61 18.92
C VAL A 200 -0.92 -16.04 20.33
N ALA A 201 -2.13 -16.60 20.46
CA ALA A 201 -2.61 -17.09 21.75
C ALA A 201 -1.72 -18.22 22.29
N ALA A 202 -1.36 -19.18 21.46
CA ALA A 202 -0.47 -20.29 21.82
C ALA A 202 0.95 -19.79 22.19
N ALA A 203 1.46 -18.76 21.54
CA ALA A 203 2.76 -18.17 21.88
C ALA A 203 2.73 -17.43 23.22
N LYS A 204 1.63 -16.77 23.56
CA LYS A 204 1.45 -16.08 24.86
C LYS A 204 1.42 -17.08 26.03
N THR A 205 0.74 -18.22 25.86
CA THR A 205 0.68 -19.27 26.90
C THR A 205 2.02 -19.95 27.15
N LYS A 206 2.93 -20.00 26.19
CA LYS A 206 4.27 -20.59 26.38
C LYS A 206 5.26 -19.65 27.09
N LYS A 207 4.95 -18.36 27.18
CA LYS A 207 5.80 -17.34 27.81
C LYS A 207 5.37 -17.01 29.25
N SER A 208 4.17 -17.43 29.66
CA SER A 208 3.66 -17.36 31.02
C SER A 208 4.04 -18.60 31.83
#